data_1ddc667d736de991f201e5aa56359910
#
_entry.id   1ddc667d736de991f201e5aa56359910
#
_cell.length_a   1.000
_cell.length_b   1.000
_cell.length_c   1.000
_cell.angle_alpha   90.00
_cell.angle_beta   90.00
_cell.angle_gamma   90.00
#
_symmetry.space_group_name_H-M   'P 1'
#
loop_
_entity.id
_entity.type
_entity.pdbx_description
1 polymer ?
#
loop_
_entity_poly.entity_id
_entity_poly.type
_entity_poly.pdbx_seq_one_letter_code
_entity_poly.pdbx_strand_id
1 'polypeptide(L)'
;MDRRALDVFQHYWGYDAFRPAQEVPVSTLLAGHDLVAIMPTGAGKSICFQVPALLQEGLTIVFSPLISLMKDQVDGLRQQKIPAAFINSTLDQETFNKTLYYVRIGAVKILYISPERLASQFFRNVLQTLKISQIIVDEAHCISQWGHDFRPAYQLIGQFLKTMPHRPVVGAFTATATKAVERDIKILLGLENAQVHITGFDRPNLHFAVARISQRMDYIVDYVKAHQEQSGVIYCITRKDVEKVYQNLVKAGIAAGYYHAGLPDQVRKDMQNKYAYDEIQVMVATNAFGMGIDKSNVRYVLHYQMPRNMESYYQEAGRAGRDGAPAECILLYNGQDVQVHKYLLEQSQLEPARLSIEQRKLQAMIDYCFTSQCLRKYMLAYFGQEVPWDKCHNCSSCLHQGQVQDMTAEAKAIFRAIRGTDERFGTTMISAIVRGERNDRIRRAGYDALPVFGALSSYSAQEVKGMIQQFVASGYLHQSMGKYPILSLQAGAEEVLAGHSQVQEIKQEVAQPRAKRTSDHSRISMETSTNSLFEALRLHRKRIALAQKVPPYLVFTDTVLIDLAALKPKTLADFANVKGVGEAKLKKYGTSFLAVIAQYENDSDSV
;
A
#
# COMPACT_ATOMS: atom_id res chain seq x y z
N MET A 1 27.16 -4.16 -13.01
CA MET A 1 26.00 -4.97 -13.50
C MET A 1 26.49 -5.95 -14.58
N ASP A 2 26.08 -7.22 -14.53
CA ASP A 2 26.36 -8.22 -15.58
C ASP A 2 25.66 -7.79 -16.90
N ARG A 3 26.42 -7.67 -17.99
CA ARG A 3 25.91 -7.26 -19.31
C ARG A 3 24.84 -8.25 -19.83
N ARG A 4 25.00 -9.53 -19.57
CA ARG A 4 24.01 -10.56 -19.93
C ARG A 4 22.67 -10.34 -19.25
N ALA A 5 22.65 -9.82 -18.01
CA ALA A 5 21.42 -9.49 -17.31
C ALA A 5 20.68 -8.32 -17.96
N LEU A 6 21.44 -7.33 -18.44
CA LEU A 6 20.88 -6.20 -19.18
C LEU A 6 20.32 -6.65 -20.53
N ASP A 7 21.05 -7.49 -21.26
CA ASP A 7 20.61 -8.01 -22.57
C ASP A 7 19.30 -8.81 -22.43
N VAL A 8 19.19 -9.67 -21.40
CA VAL A 8 17.95 -10.41 -21.07
C VAL A 8 16.82 -9.45 -20.71
N PHE A 9 17.10 -8.43 -19.90
CA PHE A 9 16.10 -7.45 -19.48
C PHE A 9 15.57 -6.64 -20.65
N GLN A 10 16.45 -6.21 -21.55
CA GLN A 10 16.09 -5.51 -22.78
C GLN A 10 15.28 -6.42 -23.72
N HIS A 11 15.73 -7.66 -23.91
CA HIS A 11 15.07 -8.60 -24.82
C HIS A 11 13.62 -8.91 -24.43
N TYR A 12 13.37 -9.23 -23.13
CA TYR A 12 12.06 -9.68 -22.69
C TYR A 12 11.15 -8.54 -22.23
N TRP A 13 11.69 -7.49 -21.61
CA TRP A 13 10.90 -6.39 -21.04
C TRP A 13 11.04 -5.06 -21.78
N GLY A 14 12.03 -4.93 -22.67
CA GLY A 14 12.21 -3.72 -23.49
C GLY A 14 12.75 -2.50 -22.75
N TYR A 15 13.48 -2.72 -21.64
CA TYR A 15 14.12 -1.65 -20.88
C TYR A 15 15.63 -1.68 -21.05
N ASP A 16 16.23 -0.50 -21.21
CA ASP A 16 17.66 -0.34 -21.47
C ASP A 16 18.51 -0.29 -20.19
N ALA A 17 17.89 -0.09 -19.02
CA ALA A 17 18.57 -0.05 -17.74
C ALA A 17 17.68 -0.55 -16.61
N PHE A 18 18.29 -1.19 -15.61
CA PHE A 18 17.63 -1.47 -14.34
C PHE A 18 17.40 -0.18 -13.54
N ARG A 19 16.36 -0.18 -12.73
CA ARG A 19 16.21 0.87 -11.71
C ARG A 19 17.30 0.69 -10.65
N PRO A 20 17.79 1.77 -10.02
CA PRO A 20 18.82 1.66 -8.97
C PRO A 20 18.47 0.65 -7.87
N ALA A 21 17.19 0.55 -7.52
CA ALA A 21 16.68 -0.41 -6.55
C ALA A 21 16.77 -1.89 -6.98
N GLN A 22 16.95 -2.18 -8.26
CA GLN A 22 16.96 -3.53 -8.83
C GLN A 22 18.37 -4.09 -9.02
N GLU A 23 19.37 -3.21 -9.18
CA GLU A 23 20.74 -3.61 -9.53
C GLU A 23 21.39 -4.53 -8.51
N VAL A 24 21.31 -4.17 -7.23
CA VAL A 24 21.89 -4.97 -6.14
C VAL A 24 21.20 -6.33 -6.01
N PRO A 25 19.86 -6.43 -5.93
CA PRO A 25 19.18 -7.72 -5.90
C PRO A 25 19.52 -8.64 -7.07
N VAL A 26 19.52 -8.13 -8.30
CA VAL A 26 19.86 -8.91 -9.50
C VAL A 26 21.29 -9.43 -9.43
N SER A 27 22.26 -8.58 -9.12
CA SER A 27 23.69 -8.95 -9.04
C SER A 27 23.96 -9.94 -7.90
N THR A 28 23.31 -9.79 -6.75
CA THR A 28 23.45 -10.69 -5.59
C THR A 28 22.98 -12.11 -5.94
N LEU A 29 21.78 -12.25 -6.53
CA LEU A 29 21.26 -13.56 -6.92
C LEU A 29 22.08 -14.20 -8.05
N LEU A 30 22.59 -13.42 -9.01
CA LEU A 30 23.48 -13.91 -10.08
C LEU A 30 24.85 -14.37 -9.55
N ALA A 31 25.34 -13.73 -8.51
CA ALA A 31 26.59 -14.11 -7.82
C ALA A 31 26.43 -15.36 -6.95
N GLY A 32 25.22 -15.93 -6.83
CA GLY A 32 24.96 -17.12 -6.02
C GLY A 32 24.84 -16.85 -4.53
N HIS A 33 24.55 -15.60 -4.14
CA HIS A 33 24.38 -15.22 -2.74
C HIS A 33 22.92 -15.10 -2.34
N ASP A 34 22.60 -15.50 -1.10
CA ASP A 34 21.28 -15.32 -0.51
C ASP A 34 20.94 -13.84 -0.32
N LEU A 35 19.67 -13.50 -0.45
CA LEU A 35 19.19 -12.13 -0.43
C LEU A 35 17.92 -11.98 0.43
N VAL A 36 17.88 -10.94 1.25
CA VAL A 36 16.64 -10.38 1.81
C VAL A 36 16.43 -9.01 1.22
N ALA A 37 15.41 -8.85 0.38
CA ALA A 37 15.10 -7.60 -0.32
C ALA A 37 13.81 -6.99 0.22
N ILE A 38 13.92 -5.82 0.86
CA ILE A 38 12.79 -5.01 1.33
C ILE A 38 12.66 -3.82 0.37
N MET A 39 11.67 -3.89 -0.51
CA MET A 39 11.49 -2.96 -1.63
C MET A 39 10.03 -2.53 -1.70
N PRO A 40 9.70 -1.25 -1.85
CA PRO A 40 8.33 -0.76 -1.89
C PRO A 40 7.52 -1.38 -3.03
N THR A 41 6.20 -1.32 -2.91
CA THR A 41 5.29 -1.72 -4.00
C THR A 41 5.58 -0.86 -5.23
N GLY A 42 5.66 -1.49 -6.42
CA GLY A 42 5.97 -0.78 -7.67
C GLY A 42 7.47 -0.61 -7.97
N ALA A 43 8.39 -1.02 -7.07
CA ALA A 43 9.83 -0.99 -7.32
C ALA A 43 10.31 -2.04 -8.35
N GLY A 44 9.44 -2.97 -8.77
CA GLY A 44 9.76 -4.01 -9.74
C GLY A 44 10.47 -5.22 -9.12
N LYS A 45 10.05 -5.65 -7.93
CA LYS A 45 10.58 -6.84 -7.23
C LYS A 45 10.68 -8.09 -8.10
N SER A 46 9.65 -8.36 -8.92
CA SER A 46 9.60 -9.58 -9.73
C SER A 46 10.77 -9.66 -10.73
N ILE A 47 11.15 -8.54 -11.33
CA ILE A 47 12.29 -8.46 -12.26
C ILE A 47 13.59 -8.91 -11.58
N CYS A 48 13.77 -8.58 -10.29
CA CYS A 48 14.99 -8.86 -9.54
C CYS A 48 15.33 -10.35 -9.46
N PHE A 49 14.33 -11.25 -9.56
CA PHE A 49 14.55 -12.68 -9.58
C PHE A 49 14.21 -13.35 -10.92
N GLN A 50 13.35 -12.74 -11.74
CA GLN A 50 13.01 -13.28 -13.07
C GLN A 50 14.18 -13.19 -14.04
N VAL A 51 14.95 -12.08 -14.04
CA VAL A 51 16.15 -11.96 -14.88
C VAL A 51 17.22 -12.97 -14.48
N PRO A 52 17.63 -13.12 -13.21
CA PRO A 52 18.52 -14.19 -12.79
C PRO A 52 18.00 -15.60 -13.16
N ALA A 53 16.71 -15.84 -13.02
CA ALA A 53 16.10 -17.11 -13.38
C ALA A 53 16.40 -17.52 -14.84
N LEU A 54 16.39 -16.56 -15.77
CA LEU A 54 16.64 -16.84 -17.19
C LEU A 54 18.11 -17.09 -17.53
N LEU A 55 19.03 -16.62 -16.71
CA LEU A 55 20.47 -16.76 -16.89
C LEU A 55 21.07 -18.00 -16.20
N GLN A 56 20.47 -18.42 -15.09
CA GLN A 56 20.95 -19.58 -14.33
C GLN A 56 20.44 -20.89 -14.92
N GLU A 57 21.21 -21.95 -14.88
CA GLU A 57 20.74 -23.29 -15.25
C GLU A 57 19.87 -23.89 -14.15
N GLY A 58 18.76 -24.52 -14.54
CA GLY A 58 17.82 -25.20 -13.63
C GLY A 58 16.53 -24.43 -13.45
N LEU A 59 15.71 -24.90 -12.51
CA LEU A 59 14.39 -24.41 -12.20
C LEU A 59 14.47 -23.29 -11.14
N THR A 60 13.75 -22.21 -11.36
CA THR A 60 13.45 -21.24 -10.30
C THR A 60 12.09 -21.53 -9.69
N ILE A 61 12.04 -21.73 -8.38
CA ILE A 61 10.80 -21.87 -7.61
C ILE A 61 10.46 -20.54 -6.96
N VAL A 62 9.22 -20.10 -7.09
CA VAL A 62 8.69 -18.88 -6.45
C VAL A 62 7.54 -19.27 -5.53
N PHE A 63 7.73 -19.16 -4.23
CA PHE A 63 6.64 -19.29 -3.27
C PHE A 63 5.87 -17.98 -3.17
N SER A 64 4.54 -18.03 -3.42
CA SER A 64 3.67 -16.85 -3.39
C SER A 64 2.37 -17.16 -2.63
N PRO A 65 1.80 -16.19 -1.87
CA PRO A 65 0.67 -16.47 -0.98
C PRO A 65 -0.69 -16.49 -1.68
N LEU A 66 -0.77 -16.05 -2.93
CA LEU A 66 -2.04 -15.83 -3.62
C LEU A 66 -2.11 -16.47 -4.98
N ILE A 67 -3.16 -17.25 -5.17
CA ILE A 67 -3.46 -17.95 -6.41
C ILE A 67 -3.66 -16.99 -7.59
N SER A 68 -4.37 -15.88 -7.38
CA SER A 68 -4.59 -14.86 -8.41
C SER A 68 -3.29 -14.22 -8.86
N LEU A 69 -2.42 -13.84 -7.92
CA LEU A 69 -1.12 -13.25 -8.22
C LEU A 69 -0.23 -14.21 -9.00
N MET A 70 -0.18 -15.49 -8.58
CA MET A 70 0.59 -16.51 -9.31
C MET A 70 0.14 -16.64 -10.77
N LYS A 71 -1.19 -16.63 -10.99
CA LYS A 71 -1.76 -16.70 -12.34
C LYS A 71 -1.36 -15.49 -13.18
N ASP A 72 -1.55 -14.30 -12.65
CA ASP A 72 -1.23 -13.05 -13.36
C ASP A 72 0.26 -12.97 -13.72
N GLN A 73 1.15 -13.37 -12.78
CA GLN A 73 2.59 -13.43 -13.03
C GLN A 73 2.94 -14.45 -14.13
N VAL A 74 2.37 -15.64 -14.07
CA VAL A 74 2.61 -16.69 -15.07
C VAL A 74 2.05 -16.32 -16.44
N ASP A 75 0.86 -15.74 -16.50
CA ASP A 75 0.25 -15.29 -17.75
C ASP A 75 1.08 -14.16 -18.39
N GLY A 76 1.59 -13.21 -17.58
CA GLY A 76 2.51 -12.17 -18.05
C GLY A 76 3.84 -12.73 -18.59
N LEU A 77 4.44 -13.68 -17.91
CA LEU A 77 5.67 -14.34 -18.38
C LEU A 77 5.46 -15.10 -19.69
N ARG A 78 4.34 -15.83 -19.80
CA ARG A 78 4.00 -16.57 -21.03
C ARG A 78 3.75 -15.63 -22.22
N GLN A 79 3.15 -14.47 -22.02
CA GLN A 79 3.00 -13.45 -23.08
C GLN A 79 4.36 -12.96 -23.58
N GLN A 80 5.36 -12.93 -22.70
CA GLN A 80 6.75 -12.63 -23.04
C GLN A 80 7.52 -13.84 -23.58
N LYS A 81 6.86 -14.99 -23.82
CA LYS A 81 7.44 -16.25 -24.26
C LYS A 81 8.43 -16.88 -23.27
N ILE A 82 8.32 -16.54 -21.99
CA ILE A 82 9.08 -17.15 -20.90
C ILE A 82 8.33 -18.38 -20.39
N PRO A 83 8.97 -19.58 -20.37
CA PRO A 83 8.34 -20.81 -19.89
C PRO A 83 8.06 -20.74 -18.39
N ALA A 84 6.82 -20.50 -18.02
CA ALA A 84 6.39 -20.41 -16.63
C ALA A 84 5.14 -21.24 -16.37
N ALA A 85 5.01 -21.76 -15.14
CA ALA A 85 3.83 -22.50 -14.69
C ALA A 85 3.53 -22.18 -13.22
N PHE A 86 2.35 -22.58 -12.74
CA PHE A 86 2.02 -22.53 -11.33
C PHE A 86 1.41 -23.84 -10.84
N ILE A 87 1.62 -24.15 -9.55
CA ILE A 87 1.00 -25.27 -8.83
C ILE A 87 0.41 -24.74 -7.53
N ASN A 88 -0.91 -24.84 -7.42
CA ASN A 88 -1.67 -24.41 -6.23
C ASN A 88 -2.76 -25.44 -5.87
N SER A 89 -3.57 -25.15 -4.85
CA SER A 89 -4.61 -26.05 -4.34
C SER A 89 -5.85 -26.17 -5.24
N THR A 90 -6.02 -25.29 -6.25
CA THR A 90 -7.21 -25.27 -7.12
C THR A 90 -7.02 -26.08 -8.41
N LEU A 91 -5.82 -26.59 -8.69
CA LEU A 91 -5.58 -27.41 -9.86
C LEU A 91 -6.23 -28.79 -9.69
N ASP A 92 -6.92 -29.23 -10.72
CA ASP A 92 -7.35 -30.61 -10.85
C ASP A 92 -6.14 -31.56 -11.00
N GLN A 93 -6.37 -32.85 -10.78
CA GLN A 93 -5.30 -33.84 -10.77
C GLN A 93 -4.62 -34.02 -12.14
N GLU A 94 -5.37 -33.87 -13.24
CA GLU A 94 -4.83 -33.99 -14.59
C GLU A 94 -3.88 -32.83 -14.90
N THR A 95 -4.36 -31.59 -14.67
CA THR A 95 -3.54 -30.37 -14.85
C THR A 95 -2.32 -30.37 -13.95
N PHE A 96 -2.45 -30.83 -12.70
CA PHE A 96 -1.33 -30.98 -11.78
C PHE A 96 -0.27 -31.95 -12.34
N ASN A 97 -0.68 -33.18 -12.76
CA ASN A 97 0.24 -34.18 -13.29
C ASN A 97 0.91 -33.70 -14.58
N LYS A 98 0.16 -33.07 -15.47
CA LYS A 98 0.69 -32.49 -16.72
C LYS A 98 1.71 -31.39 -16.43
N THR A 99 1.42 -30.48 -15.50
CA THR A 99 2.36 -29.42 -15.09
C THR A 99 3.64 -30.01 -14.51
N LEU A 100 3.50 -31.02 -13.64
CA LEU A 100 4.62 -31.70 -13.01
C LEU A 100 5.50 -32.46 -14.03
N TYR A 101 4.88 -33.03 -15.05
CA TYR A 101 5.62 -33.64 -16.16
C TYR A 101 6.48 -32.59 -16.90
N TYR A 102 5.91 -31.45 -17.28
CA TYR A 102 6.67 -30.37 -17.95
C TYR A 102 7.80 -29.81 -17.08
N VAL A 103 7.59 -29.71 -15.76
CA VAL A 103 8.64 -29.34 -14.82
C VAL A 103 9.79 -30.35 -14.83
N ARG A 104 9.49 -31.66 -14.79
CA ARG A 104 10.50 -32.76 -14.77
C ARG A 104 11.35 -32.83 -16.03
N ILE A 105 10.76 -32.58 -17.20
CA ILE A 105 11.51 -32.58 -18.47
C ILE A 105 12.23 -31.23 -18.73
N GLY A 106 12.20 -30.27 -17.79
CA GLY A 106 12.89 -28.98 -17.93
C GLY A 106 12.20 -27.98 -18.88
N ALA A 107 10.95 -28.21 -19.27
CA ALA A 107 10.18 -27.34 -20.14
C ALA A 107 9.61 -26.11 -19.39
N VAL A 108 9.77 -26.03 -18.07
CA VAL A 108 9.38 -24.89 -17.23
C VAL A 108 10.63 -24.27 -16.62
N LYS A 109 10.77 -22.95 -16.76
CA LYS A 109 11.90 -22.20 -16.22
C LYS A 109 11.60 -21.57 -14.86
N ILE A 110 10.38 -21.09 -14.68
CA ILE A 110 9.91 -20.46 -13.45
C ILE A 110 8.61 -21.13 -13.01
N LEU A 111 8.61 -21.69 -11.80
CA LEU A 111 7.48 -22.38 -11.21
C LEU A 111 6.99 -21.64 -9.96
N TYR A 112 5.79 -21.09 -10.03
CA TYR A 112 5.10 -20.50 -8.88
C TYR A 112 4.38 -21.59 -8.08
N ILE A 113 4.54 -21.59 -6.75
CA ILE A 113 3.99 -22.61 -5.86
C ILE A 113 3.31 -21.93 -4.66
N SER A 114 2.13 -22.41 -4.27
CA SER A 114 1.56 -22.00 -2.99
C SER A 114 2.26 -22.77 -1.84
N PRO A 115 2.66 -22.12 -0.74
CA PRO A 115 3.37 -22.75 0.37
C PRO A 115 2.66 -23.96 0.97
N GLU A 116 1.32 -23.99 0.92
CA GLU A 116 0.48 -25.09 1.41
C GLU A 116 0.80 -26.42 0.71
N ARG A 117 1.28 -26.40 -0.53
CA ARG A 117 1.70 -27.62 -1.26
C ARG A 117 2.87 -28.35 -0.62
N LEU A 118 3.68 -27.65 0.16
CA LEU A 118 4.77 -28.27 0.92
C LEU A 118 4.28 -29.16 2.08
N ALA A 119 3.01 -29.15 2.44
CA ALA A 119 2.45 -30.11 3.38
C ALA A 119 2.48 -31.56 2.82
N SER A 120 2.46 -31.74 1.50
CA SER A 120 2.55 -33.05 0.84
C SER A 120 3.97 -33.56 0.81
N GLN A 121 4.23 -34.73 1.45
CA GLN A 121 5.53 -35.38 1.41
C GLN A 121 5.90 -35.81 -0.01
N PHE A 122 4.93 -36.33 -0.77
CA PHE A 122 5.13 -36.69 -2.18
C PHE A 122 5.66 -35.50 -2.98
N PHE A 123 5.04 -34.33 -2.81
CA PHE A 123 5.43 -33.15 -3.55
C PHE A 123 6.83 -32.65 -3.15
N ARG A 124 7.17 -32.67 -1.85
CA ARG A 124 8.53 -32.35 -1.37
C ARG A 124 9.57 -33.28 -1.99
N ASN A 125 9.31 -34.61 -1.98
CA ASN A 125 10.23 -35.58 -2.56
C ASN A 125 10.46 -35.33 -4.07
N VAL A 126 9.40 -34.97 -4.81
CA VAL A 126 9.54 -34.59 -6.22
C VAL A 126 10.42 -33.36 -6.40
N LEU A 127 10.19 -32.31 -5.62
CA LEU A 127 11.01 -31.08 -5.72
C LEU A 127 12.49 -31.36 -5.40
N GLN A 128 12.79 -32.25 -4.46
CA GLN A 128 14.18 -32.63 -4.11
C GLN A 128 14.93 -33.33 -5.23
N THR A 129 14.24 -33.91 -6.21
CA THR A 129 14.88 -34.54 -7.38
C THR A 129 15.18 -33.58 -8.52
N LEU A 130 14.73 -32.35 -8.45
CA LEU A 130 14.88 -31.35 -9.51
C LEU A 130 16.17 -30.55 -9.34
N LYS A 131 16.79 -30.14 -10.46
CA LYS A 131 17.89 -29.17 -10.46
C LYS A 131 17.30 -27.77 -10.23
N ILE A 132 17.30 -27.29 -8.99
CA ILE A 132 16.78 -25.99 -8.60
C ILE A 132 17.93 -25.00 -8.52
N SER A 133 17.86 -23.92 -9.30
CA SER A 133 18.88 -22.86 -9.30
C SER A 133 18.67 -21.87 -8.16
N GLN A 134 17.42 -21.44 -7.94
CA GLN A 134 17.08 -20.52 -6.86
C GLN A 134 15.67 -20.77 -6.32
N ILE A 135 15.47 -20.44 -5.06
CA ILE A 135 14.16 -20.40 -4.41
C ILE A 135 13.85 -18.97 -4.01
N ILE A 136 12.73 -18.47 -4.47
CA ILE A 136 12.25 -17.13 -4.16
C ILE A 136 11.04 -17.23 -3.23
N VAL A 137 11.07 -16.46 -2.15
CA VAL A 137 9.96 -16.29 -1.22
C VAL A 137 9.39 -14.91 -1.42
N ASP A 138 8.31 -14.83 -2.21
CA ASP A 138 7.57 -13.59 -2.42
C ASP A 138 6.64 -13.31 -1.23
N GLU A 139 6.41 -12.04 -0.94
CA GLU A 139 5.70 -11.58 0.27
C GLU A 139 6.23 -12.26 1.55
N ALA A 140 7.56 -12.30 1.69
CA ALA A 140 8.26 -13.02 2.76
C ALA A 140 7.83 -12.62 4.18
N HIS A 141 7.22 -11.44 4.36
CA HIS A 141 6.64 -11.02 5.65
C HIS A 141 5.56 -12.00 6.16
N CYS A 142 4.96 -12.82 5.28
CA CYS A 142 3.97 -13.82 5.66
C CYS A 142 4.55 -14.94 6.57
N ILE A 143 5.87 -15.11 6.65
CA ILE A 143 6.50 -16.09 7.52
C ILE A 143 6.50 -15.68 8.99
N SER A 144 6.48 -14.37 9.26
CA SER A 144 6.64 -13.80 10.60
C SER A 144 5.30 -13.61 11.29
N GLN A 145 5.22 -13.99 12.56
CA GLN A 145 4.07 -13.67 13.40
C GLN A 145 3.92 -12.15 13.64
N TRP A 146 4.98 -11.38 13.48
CA TRP A 146 4.95 -9.93 13.51
C TRP A 146 4.51 -9.31 12.16
N GLY A 147 4.44 -10.13 11.09
CA GLY A 147 3.90 -9.70 9.81
C GLY A 147 2.40 -9.38 9.90
N HIS A 148 1.90 -8.56 9.01
CA HIS A 148 0.49 -8.17 8.98
C HIS A 148 -0.44 -9.23 8.33
N ASP A 149 0.12 -10.16 7.56
CA ASP A 149 -0.56 -11.30 6.92
C ASP A 149 0.20 -12.60 7.23
N PHE A 150 0.31 -12.94 8.51
CA PHE A 150 0.99 -14.16 8.92
C PHE A 150 0.26 -15.41 8.38
N ARG A 151 1.03 -16.29 7.73
CA ARG A 151 0.55 -17.55 7.16
C ARG A 151 1.40 -18.72 7.67
N PRO A 152 0.85 -19.61 8.50
CA PRO A 152 1.61 -20.73 9.05
C PRO A 152 2.30 -21.60 7.98
N ALA A 153 1.68 -21.74 6.79
CA ALA A 153 2.24 -22.49 5.68
C ALA A 153 3.61 -21.97 5.19
N TYR A 154 3.91 -20.68 5.38
CA TYR A 154 5.21 -20.11 5.03
C TYR A 154 6.36 -20.70 5.86
N GLN A 155 6.11 -21.15 7.08
CA GLN A 155 7.12 -21.80 7.91
C GLN A 155 7.57 -23.15 7.33
N LEU A 156 6.71 -23.81 6.52
CA LEU A 156 7.08 -25.02 5.80
C LEU A 156 8.22 -24.79 4.79
N ILE A 157 8.36 -23.57 4.29
CA ILE A 157 9.44 -23.23 3.34
C ILE A 157 10.80 -23.40 4.03
N GLY A 158 10.98 -22.84 5.22
CA GLY A 158 12.22 -22.98 5.99
C GLY A 158 12.52 -24.43 6.36
N GLN A 159 11.49 -25.21 6.72
CA GLN A 159 11.63 -26.65 6.96
C GLN A 159 12.06 -27.38 5.69
N PHE A 160 11.45 -27.08 4.55
CA PHE A 160 11.79 -27.66 3.25
C PHE A 160 13.25 -27.34 2.85
N LEU A 161 13.69 -26.09 2.99
CA LEU A 161 15.07 -25.67 2.69
C LEU A 161 16.12 -26.49 3.47
N LYS A 162 15.84 -26.84 4.74
CA LYS A 162 16.73 -27.67 5.57
C LYS A 162 16.84 -29.14 5.09
N THR A 163 15.85 -29.63 4.33
CA THR A 163 15.82 -30.98 3.83
C THR A 163 16.37 -31.14 2.41
N MET A 164 16.76 -30.03 1.76
CA MET A 164 17.29 -30.04 0.40
C MET A 164 18.69 -30.67 0.34
N PRO A 165 18.94 -31.66 -0.54
CA PRO A 165 20.26 -32.27 -0.70
C PRO A 165 21.34 -31.26 -1.12
N HIS A 166 20.95 -30.33 -1.98
CA HIS A 166 21.75 -29.18 -2.42
C HIS A 166 20.91 -27.93 -2.22
N ARG A 167 21.29 -27.11 -1.24
CA ARG A 167 20.58 -25.89 -0.93
C ARG A 167 20.78 -24.88 -2.06
N PRO A 168 19.72 -24.46 -2.76
CA PRO A 168 19.81 -23.43 -3.79
C PRO A 168 19.99 -22.04 -3.16
N VAL A 169 20.29 -21.05 -3.99
CA VAL A 169 20.24 -19.64 -3.59
C VAL A 169 18.81 -19.26 -3.19
N VAL A 170 18.66 -18.52 -2.09
CA VAL A 170 17.36 -18.10 -1.59
C VAL A 170 17.23 -16.58 -1.62
N GLY A 171 16.18 -16.10 -2.29
CA GLY A 171 15.78 -14.68 -2.30
C GLY A 171 14.46 -14.46 -1.58
N ALA A 172 14.46 -13.71 -0.49
CA ALA A 172 13.26 -13.33 0.23
C ALA A 172 12.86 -11.88 -0.10
N PHE A 173 11.67 -11.68 -0.67
CA PHE A 173 11.19 -10.38 -1.14
C PHE A 173 9.94 -9.95 -0.38
N THR A 174 9.89 -8.69 0.04
CA THR A 174 8.69 -8.09 0.65
C THR A 174 8.65 -6.58 0.42
N ALA A 175 7.45 -6.01 0.48
CA ALA A 175 7.27 -4.55 0.45
C ALA A 175 7.24 -3.92 1.85
N THR A 176 6.91 -4.71 2.87
CA THR A 176 6.66 -4.23 4.23
C THR A 176 7.34 -5.15 5.23
N ALA A 177 8.39 -4.67 5.85
CA ALA A 177 9.05 -5.38 6.95
C ALA A 177 9.57 -4.38 7.97
N THR A 178 9.10 -4.51 9.21
CA THR A 178 9.77 -3.91 10.35
C THR A 178 11.05 -4.69 10.68
N LYS A 179 11.93 -4.14 11.52
CA LYS A 179 13.15 -4.86 11.96
C LYS A 179 12.86 -6.22 12.62
N ALA A 180 11.71 -6.37 13.29
CA ALA A 180 11.28 -7.64 13.87
C ALA A 180 10.94 -8.66 12.77
N VAL A 181 10.20 -8.23 11.74
CA VAL A 181 9.85 -9.07 10.59
C VAL A 181 11.09 -9.46 9.78
N GLU A 182 12.02 -8.54 9.54
CA GLU A 182 13.31 -8.83 8.88
C GLU A 182 14.09 -9.92 9.63
N ARG A 183 14.18 -9.80 10.97
CA ARG A 183 14.86 -10.80 11.81
C ARG A 183 14.21 -12.19 11.66
N ASP A 184 12.89 -12.25 11.74
CA ASP A 184 12.15 -13.51 11.59
C ASP A 184 12.37 -14.15 10.21
N ILE A 185 12.33 -13.35 9.14
CA ILE A 185 12.62 -13.82 7.78
C ILE A 185 14.00 -14.50 7.75
N LYS A 186 15.02 -13.86 8.31
CA LYS A 186 16.39 -14.38 8.34
C LYS A 186 16.47 -15.69 9.11
N ILE A 187 15.93 -15.76 10.30
CA ILE A 187 15.99 -16.94 11.18
C ILE A 187 15.17 -18.09 10.59
N LEU A 188 13.91 -17.83 10.20
CA LEU A 188 12.97 -18.89 9.80
C LEU A 188 13.29 -19.48 8.43
N LEU A 189 13.95 -18.74 7.53
CA LEU A 189 14.42 -19.22 6.23
C LEU A 189 15.89 -19.66 6.23
N GLY A 190 16.63 -19.53 7.34
CA GLY A 190 18.07 -19.84 7.40
C GLY A 190 18.90 -18.88 6.53
N LEU A 191 18.63 -17.59 6.65
CA LEU A 191 19.22 -16.50 5.86
C LEU A 191 20.07 -15.55 6.73
N GLU A 192 20.66 -16.05 7.80
CA GLU A 192 21.43 -15.22 8.76
C GLU A 192 22.58 -14.50 8.07
N ASN A 193 23.21 -15.12 7.06
CA ASN A 193 24.34 -14.57 6.30
C ASN A 193 23.92 -13.92 4.97
N ALA A 194 22.61 -13.79 4.70
CA ALA A 194 22.12 -13.20 3.46
C ALA A 194 22.47 -11.70 3.37
N GLN A 195 22.68 -11.25 2.14
CA GLN A 195 22.75 -9.81 1.89
C GLN A 195 21.38 -9.17 2.11
N VAL A 196 21.31 -8.14 2.95
CA VAL A 196 20.07 -7.39 3.17
C VAL A 196 20.09 -6.14 2.30
N HIS A 197 19.06 -5.99 1.46
CA HIS A 197 18.90 -4.82 0.59
C HIS A 197 17.59 -4.11 0.91
N ILE A 198 17.68 -2.92 1.46
CA ILE A 198 16.53 -2.07 1.80
C ILE A 198 16.60 -0.82 0.94
N THR A 199 15.65 -0.65 0.02
CA THR A 199 15.62 0.53 -0.87
C THR A 199 14.92 1.73 -0.25
N GLY A 200 14.43 1.58 0.98
CA GLY A 200 13.62 2.57 1.67
C GLY A 200 12.11 2.40 1.39
N PHE A 201 11.34 3.11 2.19
CA PHE A 201 9.87 3.09 2.14
C PHE A 201 9.29 4.40 1.59
N ASP A 202 10.14 5.39 1.28
CA ASP A 202 9.65 6.68 0.84
C ASP A 202 9.09 6.66 -0.59
N ARG A 203 7.94 7.28 -0.74
CA ARG A 203 7.23 7.47 -2.00
C ARG A 203 6.92 8.96 -2.17
N PRO A 204 7.89 9.78 -2.63
CA PRO A 204 7.76 11.23 -2.65
C PRO A 204 6.62 11.74 -3.55
N ASN A 205 6.19 10.95 -4.53
CA ASN A 205 5.08 11.26 -5.41
C ASN A 205 3.69 11.09 -4.77
N LEU A 206 3.59 10.47 -3.58
CA LEU A 206 2.31 10.28 -2.88
C LEU A 206 2.03 11.43 -1.92
N HIS A 207 0.86 12.02 -2.05
CA HIS A 207 0.31 12.96 -1.06
C HIS A 207 -0.50 12.17 -0.02
N PHE A 208 -0.08 12.19 1.24
CA PHE A 208 -0.80 11.56 2.34
C PHE A 208 -1.68 12.57 3.07
N ALA A 209 -2.95 12.24 3.26
CA ALA A 209 -3.89 13.05 4.03
C ALA A 209 -4.73 12.20 4.98
N VAL A 210 -5.00 12.74 6.17
CA VAL A 210 -5.99 12.21 7.11
C VAL A 210 -7.08 13.25 7.28
N ALA A 211 -8.34 12.85 7.03
CA ALA A 211 -9.51 13.69 7.21
C ALA A 211 -10.41 13.09 8.29
N ARG A 212 -10.67 13.85 9.35
CA ARG A 212 -11.57 13.44 10.45
C ARG A 212 -12.95 14.01 10.17
N ILE A 213 -13.80 13.21 9.52
CA ILE A 213 -15.13 13.63 9.05
C ILE A 213 -16.22 12.65 9.45
N SER A 214 -17.42 13.17 9.69
CA SER A 214 -18.62 12.37 9.98
C SER A 214 -19.34 11.94 8.69
N GLN A 215 -19.42 12.81 7.69
CA GLN A 215 -20.14 12.61 6.41
C GLN A 215 -19.20 12.03 5.33
N ARG A 216 -18.63 10.86 5.59
CA ARG A 216 -17.65 10.21 4.68
C ARG A 216 -18.23 9.88 3.30
N MET A 217 -19.51 9.54 3.22
CA MET A 217 -20.14 9.17 1.95
C MET A 217 -20.22 10.36 1.00
N ASP A 218 -20.66 11.50 1.49
CA ASP A 218 -20.76 12.72 0.69
C ASP A 218 -19.37 13.16 0.22
N TYR A 219 -18.39 13.11 1.12
CA TYR A 219 -16.99 13.40 0.77
C TYR A 219 -16.48 12.53 -0.39
N ILE A 220 -16.73 11.20 -0.33
CA ILE A 220 -16.29 10.27 -1.40
C ILE A 220 -16.99 10.58 -2.72
N VAL A 221 -18.31 10.79 -2.70
CA VAL A 221 -19.07 11.09 -3.92
C VAL A 221 -18.58 12.40 -4.56
N ASP A 222 -18.39 13.44 -3.76
CA ASP A 222 -17.92 14.73 -4.25
C ASP A 222 -16.48 14.66 -4.76
N TYR A 223 -15.60 13.94 -4.03
CA TYR A 223 -14.22 13.75 -4.45
C TYR A 223 -14.13 13.01 -5.79
N VAL A 224 -14.85 11.89 -5.94
CA VAL A 224 -14.84 11.10 -7.17
C VAL A 224 -15.44 11.88 -8.33
N LYS A 225 -16.50 12.68 -8.11
CA LYS A 225 -17.07 13.56 -9.14
C LYS A 225 -16.07 14.62 -9.61
N ALA A 226 -15.25 15.15 -8.71
CA ALA A 226 -14.21 16.12 -9.07
C ALA A 226 -13.04 15.48 -9.85
N HIS A 227 -12.88 14.14 -9.79
CA HIS A 227 -11.76 13.39 -10.38
C HIS A 227 -12.23 12.29 -11.35
N GLN A 228 -13.32 12.51 -12.10
CA GLN A 228 -13.98 11.49 -12.96
C GLN A 228 -13.06 10.87 -14.01
N GLU A 229 -12.06 11.64 -14.50
CA GLU A 229 -11.11 11.20 -15.52
C GLU A 229 -9.95 10.38 -14.95
N GLN A 230 -9.87 10.24 -13.62
CA GLN A 230 -8.77 9.59 -12.93
C GLN A 230 -9.16 8.22 -12.40
N SER A 231 -8.23 7.26 -12.53
CA SER A 231 -8.42 5.94 -11.90
C SER A 231 -8.16 6.00 -10.41
N GLY A 232 -9.07 5.42 -9.63
CA GLY A 232 -8.96 5.39 -8.17
C GLY A 232 -9.43 4.08 -7.54
N VAL A 233 -9.00 3.87 -6.28
CA VAL A 233 -9.44 2.76 -5.44
C VAL A 233 -10.00 3.30 -4.13
N ILE A 234 -11.12 2.74 -3.68
CA ILE A 234 -11.74 3.07 -2.40
C ILE A 234 -11.75 1.82 -1.53
N TYR A 235 -11.01 1.85 -0.42
CA TYR A 235 -10.94 0.73 0.51
C TYR A 235 -11.96 0.83 1.63
N CYS A 236 -12.64 -0.28 1.91
CA CYS A 236 -13.60 -0.45 3.01
C CYS A 236 -13.21 -1.65 3.87
N ILE A 237 -13.57 -1.62 5.17
CA ILE A 237 -13.30 -2.73 6.11
C ILE A 237 -14.18 -3.93 5.78
N THR A 238 -15.48 -3.71 5.54
CA THR A 238 -16.47 -4.80 5.40
C THR A 238 -17.02 -4.92 3.98
N ARG A 239 -17.47 -6.14 3.62
CA ARG A 239 -18.17 -6.40 2.34
C ARG A 239 -19.41 -5.53 2.20
N LYS A 240 -20.18 -5.37 3.27
CA LYS A 240 -21.38 -4.53 3.33
C LYS A 240 -21.08 -3.07 3.03
N ASP A 241 -19.97 -2.53 3.54
CA ASP A 241 -19.57 -1.16 3.25
C ASP A 241 -19.12 -1.00 1.80
N VAL A 242 -18.43 -2.00 1.22
CA VAL A 242 -18.08 -2.02 -0.21
C VAL A 242 -19.33 -1.90 -1.07
N GLU A 243 -20.33 -2.74 -0.84
CA GLU A 243 -21.59 -2.72 -1.59
C GLU A 243 -22.33 -1.39 -1.40
N LYS A 244 -22.38 -0.87 -0.17
CA LYS A 244 -23.00 0.42 0.17
C LYS A 244 -22.35 1.58 -0.57
N VAL A 245 -21.02 1.69 -0.54
CA VAL A 245 -20.28 2.76 -1.23
C VAL A 245 -20.46 2.65 -2.72
N TYR A 246 -20.32 1.45 -3.29
CA TYR A 246 -20.57 1.17 -4.71
C TYR A 246 -21.94 1.63 -5.16
N GLN A 247 -23.03 1.24 -4.44
CA GLN A 247 -24.38 1.63 -4.78
C GLN A 247 -24.59 3.15 -4.77
N ASN A 248 -23.97 3.86 -3.82
CA ASN A 248 -24.07 5.32 -3.76
C ASN A 248 -23.33 6.00 -4.92
N LEU A 249 -22.17 5.48 -5.33
CA LEU A 249 -21.45 5.98 -6.51
C LEU A 249 -22.27 5.77 -7.79
N VAL A 250 -22.84 4.58 -7.98
CA VAL A 250 -23.69 4.28 -9.14
C VAL A 250 -24.93 5.18 -9.17
N LYS A 251 -25.60 5.40 -8.01
CA LYS A 251 -26.73 6.34 -7.89
C LYS A 251 -26.34 7.77 -8.24
N ALA A 252 -25.09 8.15 -7.97
CA ALA A 252 -24.55 9.45 -8.32
C ALA A 252 -24.08 9.57 -9.78
N GLY A 253 -24.32 8.54 -10.63
CA GLY A 253 -23.95 8.49 -12.04
C GLY A 253 -22.49 8.18 -12.31
N ILE A 254 -21.76 7.62 -11.34
CA ILE A 254 -20.33 7.30 -11.47
C ILE A 254 -20.15 5.87 -11.92
N ALA A 255 -19.33 5.64 -12.96
CA ALA A 255 -18.95 4.31 -13.43
C ALA A 255 -17.95 3.67 -12.44
N ALA A 256 -18.45 2.89 -11.51
CA ALA A 256 -17.69 2.20 -10.47
C ALA A 256 -17.80 0.69 -10.59
N GLY A 257 -16.81 -0.02 -10.04
CA GLY A 257 -16.85 -1.46 -9.79
C GLY A 257 -16.72 -1.76 -8.30
N TYR A 258 -16.98 -3.00 -7.93
CA TYR A 258 -16.84 -3.45 -6.55
C TYR A 258 -16.13 -4.81 -6.48
N TYR A 259 -15.36 -5.03 -5.39
CA TYR A 259 -14.57 -6.24 -5.25
C TYR A 259 -14.40 -6.65 -3.78
N HIS A 260 -14.78 -7.88 -3.45
CA HIS A 260 -14.50 -8.50 -2.15
C HIS A 260 -14.50 -10.03 -2.26
N ALA A 261 -13.92 -10.72 -1.29
CA ALA A 261 -13.75 -12.18 -1.30
C ALA A 261 -15.07 -12.99 -1.32
N GLY A 262 -16.20 -12.38 -0.99
CA GLY A 262 -17.51 -13.02 -1.03
C GLY A 262 -18.16 -13.08 -2.41
N LEU A 263 -17.57 -12.44 -3.43
CA LEU A 263 -18.09 -12.48 -4.80
C LEU A 263 -17.69 -13.78 -5.50
N PRO A 264 -18.54 -14.29 -6.43
CA PRO A 264 -18.17 -15.37 -7.33
C PRO A 264 -16.90 -15.04 -8.14
N ASP A 265 -16.10 -16.05 -8.43
CA ASP A 265 -14.82 -15.88 -9.13
C ASP A 265 -14.95 -15.17 -10.48
N GLN A 266 -16.03 -15.48 -11.22
CA GLN A 266 -16.30 -14.84 -12.52
C GLN A 266 -16.55 -13.34 -12.35
N VAL A 267 -17.38 -12.95 -11.37
CA VAL A 267 -17.66 -11.53 -11.10
C VAL A 267 -16.38 -10.78 -10.69
N ARG A 268 -15.53 -11.42 -9.86
CA ARG A 268 -14.25 -10.84 -9.47
C ARG A 268 -13.35 -10.58 -10.67
N LYS A 269 -13.23 -11.56 -11.58
CA LYS A 269 -12.45 -11.43 -12.82
C LYS A 269 -13.01 -10.34 -13.74
N ASP A 270 -14.33 -10.29 -13.92
CA ASP A 270 -14.97 -9.30 -14.79
C ASP A 270 -14.75 -7.87 -14.26
N MET A 271 -14.93 -7.64 -12.96
CA MET A 271 -14.67 -6.34 -12.34
C MET A 271 -13.20 -5.94 -12.43
N GLN A 272 -12.28 -6.88 -12.19
CA GLN A 272 -10.85 -6.65 -12.31
C GLN A 272 -10.45 -6.30 -13.74
N ASN A 273 -10.99 -7.00 -14.73
CA ASN A 273 -10.76 -6.71 -16.14
C ASN A 273 -11.30 -5.33 -16.52
N LYS A 274 -12.56 -5.02 -16.19
CA LYS A 274 -13.15 -3.71 -16.47
C LYS A 274 -12.32 -2.57 -15.90
N TYR A 275 -11.77 -2.74 -14.69
CA TYR A 275 -10.89 -1.74 -14.08
C TYR A 275 -9.53 -1.67 -14.77
N ALA A 276 -8.94 -2.81 -15.12
CA ALA A 276 -7.64 -2.86 -15.81
C ALA A 276 -7.72 -2.24 -17.22
N TYR A 277 -8.84 -2.41 -17.93
CA TYR A 277 -9.06 -1.89 -19.28
C TYR A 277 -9.67 -0.47 -19.34
N ASP A 278 -9.73 0.23 -18.20
CA ASP A 278 -10.31 1.59 -18.10
C ASP A 278 -11.79 1.65 -18.56
N GLU A 279 -12.54 0.55 -18.42
CA GLU A 279 -14.01 0.56 -18.61
C GLU A 279 -14.72 1.17 -17.40
N ILE A 280 -14.15 0.99 -16.22
CA ILE A 280 -14.53 1.65 -14.97
C ILE A 280 -13.33 2.36 -14.38
N GLN A 281 -13.54 3.56 -13.84
CA GLN A 281 -12.46 4.37 -13.28
C GLN A 281 -12.26 4.15 -11.79
N VAL A 282 -13.29 3.72 -11.07
CA VAL A 282 -13.27 3.58 -9.62
C VAL A 282 -13.55 2.15 -9.20
N MET A 283 -12.69 1.60 -8.36
CA MET A 283 -12.92 0.31 -7.72
C MET A 283 -13.16 0.48 -6.22
N VAL A 284 -14.32 0.04 -5.75
CA VAL A 284 -14.63 -0.03 -4.31
C VAL A 284 -14.33 -1.43 -3.80
N ALA A 285 -13.47 -1.58 -2.79
CA ALA A 285 -13.01 -2.91 -2.43
C ALA A 285 -12.67 -3.09 -0.94
N THR A 286 -12.62 -4.36 -0.51
CA THR A 286 -11.88 -4.73 0.70
C THR A 286 -10.39 -4.95 0.36
N ASN A 287 -9.57 -5.22 1.38
CA ASN A 287 -8.16 -5.60 1.21
C ASN A 287 -7.95 -6.82 0.28
N ALA A 288 -9.02 -7.60 -0.02
CA ALA A 288 -8.98 -8.68 -1.00
C ALA A 288 -8.66 -8.19 -2.43
N PHE A 289 -8.99 -6.93 -2.75
CA PHE A 289 -8.59 -6.26 -3.97
C PHE A 289 -7.22 -5.62 -3.75
N GLY A 290 -6.20 -6.41 -3.91
CA GLY A 290 -4.93 -5.88 -3.49
C GLY A 290 -3.76 -6.57 -4.17
N MET A 291 -3.37 -7.70 -3.64
CA MET A 291 -2.25 -8.45 -4.15
C MET A 291 -2.58 -8.97 -5.57
N GLY A 292 -1.75 -8.63 -6.56
CA GLY A 292 -1.97 -9.01 -7.97
C GLY A 292 -2.46 -7.89 -8.90
N ILE A 293 -2.82 -6.72 -8.39
CA ILE A 293 -3.24 -5.61 -9.25
C ILE A 293 -2.03 -4.72 -9.55
N ASP A 294 -1.66 -4.68 -10.82
CA ASP A 294 -0.51 -3.91 -11.31
C ASP A 294 -0.91 -2.74 -12.24
N LYS A 295 -2.08 -2.13 -11.97
CA LYS A 295 -2.47 -0.91 -12.66
C LYS A 295 -1.58 0.25 -12.21
N SER A 296 -0.76 0.77 -13.12
CA SER A 296 0.27 1.77 -12.78
C SER A 296 -0.27 3.19 -12.62
N ASN A 297 -1.39 3.51 -13.26
CA ASN A 297 -1.96 4.85 -13.35
C ASN A 297 -3.09 5.13 -12.35
N VAL A 298 -3.06 4.52 -11.16
CA VAL A 298 -3.98 4.85 -10.08
C VAL A 298 -3.61 6.22 -9.50
N ARG A 299 -4.52 7.20 -9.62
CA ARG A 299 -4.25 8.59 -9.19
C ARG A 299 -4.67 8.88 -7.77
N TYR A 300 -5.58 8.11 -7.21
CA TYR A 300 -5.96 8.24 -5.82
C TYR A 300 -6.33 6.92 -5.16
N VAL A 301 -6.03 6.82 -3.88
CA VAL A 301 -6.52 5.77 -2.99
C VAL A 301 -7.23 6.44 -1.82
N LEU A 302 -8.52 6.15 -1.68
CA LEU A 302 -9.33 6.62 -0.57
C LEU A 302 -9.58 5.47 0.41
N HIS A 303 -9.35 5.69 1.69
CA HIS A 303 -9.78 4.77 2.73
C HIS A 303 -11.08 5.30 3.35
N TYR A 304 -12.21 4.68 3.00
CA TYR A 304 -13.53 5.02 3.56
C TYR A 304 -13.56 4.83 5.07
N GLN A 305 -12.77 3.88 5.55
CA GLN A 305 -12.57 3.57 6.97
C GLN A 305 -11.08 3.36 7.22
N MET A 306 -10.66 3.61 8.48
CA MET A 306 -9.27 3.42 8.91
C MET A 306 -8.84 1.95 8.74
N PRO A 307 -7.70 1.64 8.07
CA PRO A 307 -7.14 0.29 8.02
C PRO A 307 -6.76 -0.22 9.42
N ARG A 308 -6.62 -1.53 9.55
CA ARG A 308 -6.34 -2.17 10.86
C ARG A 308 -4.92 -1.88 11.40
N ASN A 309 -3.96 -1.60 10.52
CA ASN A 309 -2.56 -1.33 10.87
C ASN A 309 -1.83 -0.54 9.78
N MET A 310 -0.65 -0.04 10.11
CA MET A 310 0.18 0.78 9.21
C MET A 310 0.67 0.00 7.99
N GLU A 311 0.95 -1.29 8.13
CA GLU A 311 1.43 -2.13 7.02
C GLU A 311 0.35 -2.30 5.94
N SER A 312 -0.90 -2.58 6.34
CA SER A 312 -2.04 -2.65 5.42
C SER A 312 -2.26 -1.30 4.74
N TYR A 313 -2.25 -0.21 5.52
CA TYR A 313 -2.38 1.14 4.98
C TYR A 313 -1.30 1.45 3.93
N TYR A 314 -0.04 1.16 4.24
CA TYR A 314 1.08 1.40 3.33
C TYR A 314 0.97 0.58 2.03
N GLN A 315 0.59 -0.69 2.12
CA GLN A 315 0.38 -1.54 0.95
C GLN A 315 -0.78 -1.09 0.07
N GLU A 316 -1.90 -0.69 0.68
CA GLU A 316 -3.10 -0.22 0.00
C GLU A 316 -2.85 1.16 -0.64
N ALA A 317 -2.32 2.13 0.11
CA ALA A 317 -1.92 3.44 -0.39
C ALA A 317 -0.83 3.36 -1.47
N GLY A 318 0.12 2.43 -1.31
CA GLY A 318 1.22 2.21 -2.26
C GLY A 318 0.80 1.74 -3.66
N ARG A 319 -0.50 1.47 -3.89
CA ARG A 319 -1.04 1.20 -5.23
C ARG A 319 -1.16 2.44 -6.07
N ALA A 320 -1.29 3.60 -5.43
CA ALA A 320 -1.31 4.87 -6.11
C ALA A 320 0.07 5.19 -6.72
N GLY A 321 0.07 5.84 -7.87
CA GLY A 321 1.26 6.43 -8.50
C GLY A 321 2.42 5.48 -8.73
N ARG A 322 2.20 4.23 -9.14
CA ARG A 322 3.29 3.27 -9.44
C ARG A 322 4.14 3.67 -10.63
N ASP A 323 3.60 4.47 -11.51
CA ASP A 323 4.28 5.08 -12.65
C ASP A 323 5.16 6.29 -12.26
N GLY A 324 5.18 6.69 -10.98
CA GLY A 324 5.93 7.83 -10.47
C GLY A 324 5.19 9.16 -10.58
N ALA A 325 4.03 9.21 -11.23
CA ALA A 325 3.23 10.42 -11.28
C ALA A 325 2.61 10.76 -9.90
N PRO A 326 2.30 12.04 -9.63
CA PRO A 326 1.64 12.45 -8.40
C PRO A 326 0.33 11.71 -8.18
N ALA A 327 0.08 11.30 -6.94
CA ALA A 327 -1.14 10.61 -6.56
C ALA A 327 -1.53 10.92 -5.11
N GLU A 328 -2.83 10.83 -4.80
CA GLU A 328 -3.37 11.16 -3.48
C GLU A 328 -3.77 9.91 -2.69
N CYS A 329 -3.43 9.89 -1.41
CA CYS A 329 -3.78 8.84 -0.46
C CYS A 329 -4.51 9.48 0.71
N ILE A 330 -5.85 9.39 0.72
CA ILE A 330 -6.69 10.08 1.71
C ILE A 330 -7.36 9.05 2.61
N LEU A 331 -7.14 9.18 3.91
CA LEU A 331 -7.76 8.36 4.93
C LEU A 331 -8.88 9.13 5.62
N LEU A 332 -10.09 8.58 5.57
CA LEU A 332 -11.26 9.16 6.24
C LEU A 332 -11.45 8.48 7.59
N TYR A 333 -10.99 9.13 8.65
CA TYR A 333 -11.06 8.60 10.01
C TYR A 333 -12.42 8.87 10.66
N ASN A 334 -12.93 7.87 11.35
CA ASN A 334 -14.04 7.99 12.31
C ASN A 334 -13.80 7.05 13.50
N GLY A 335 -14.07 7.52 14.73
CA GLY A 335 -13.83 6.73 15.93
C GLY A 335 -14.60 5.39 16.01
N GLN A 336 -15.68 5.24 15.24
CA GLN A 336 -16.39 3.96 15.10
C GLN A 336 -15.53 2.87 14.44
N ASP A 337 -14.59 3.23 13.58
CA ASP A 337 -13.70 2.28 12.90
C ASP A 337 -12.84 1.51 13.91
N VAL A 338 -12.39 2.20 14.96
CA VAL A 338 -11.63 1.58 16.06
C VAL A 338 -12.45 0.50 16.78
N GLN A 339 -13.75 0.75 16.98
CA GLN A 339 -14.63 -0.23 17.62
C GLN A 339 -14.84 -1.46 16.74
N VAL A 340 -14.99 -1.24 15.42
CA VAL A 340 -15.08 -2.35 14.45
C VAL A 340 -13.82 -3.21 14.49
N HIS A 341 -12.63 -2.61 14.48
CA HIS A 341 -11.37 -3.36 14.55
C HIS A 341 -11.20 -4.09 15.88
N LYS A 342 -11.53 -3.47 17.02
CA LYS A 342 -11.48 -4.14 18.32
C LYS A 342 -12.41 -5.34 18.36
N TYR A 343 -13.64 -5.20 17.88
CA TYR A 343 -14.60 -6.30 17.77
C TYR A 343 -14.06 -7.44 16.90
N LEU A 344 -13.50 -7.13 15.71
CA LEU A 344 -12.92 -8.14 14.84
C LEU A 344 -11.72 -8.87 15.48
N LEU A 345 -10.90 -8.17 16.26
CA LEU A 345 -9.80 -8.77 17.01
C LEU A 345 -10.30 -9.68 18.12
N GLU A 346 -11.34 -9.30 18.85
CA GLU A 346 -11.96 -10.14 19.88
C GLU A 346 -12.57 -11.44 19.31
N GLN A 347 -13.14 -11.36 18.10
CA GLN A 347 -13.72 -12.54 17.41
C GLN A 347 -12.66 -13.45 16.77
N SER A 348 -11.43 -12.99 16.61
CA SER A 348 -10.39 -13.72 15.85
C SER A 348 -9.79 -14.92 16.56
N GLN A 349 -10.11 -15.16 17.84
CA GLN A 349 -9.58 -16.25 18.67
C GLN A 349 -8.05 -16.42 18.61
N LEU A 350 -7.32 -15.28 18.45
CA LEU A 350 -5.87 -15.27 18.41
C LEU A 350 -5.28 -15.63 19.78
N GLU A 351 -4.13 -16.30 19.74
CA GLU A 351 -3.30 -16.50 20.94
C GLU A 351 -2.99 -15.16 21.64
N PRO A 352 -2.93 -15.11 22.98
CA PRO A 352 -2.76 -13.86 23.72
C PRO A 352 -1.55 -13.01 23.28
N ALA A 353 -0.42 -13.66 22.98
CA ALA A 353 0.77 -12.99 22.49
C ALA A 353 0.51 -12.31 21.12
N ARG A 354 -0.16 -13.00 20.22
CA ARG A 354 -0.53 -12.48 18.92
C ARG A 354 -1.56 -11.36 19.02
N LEU A 355 -2.55 -11.51 19.88
CA LEU A 355 -3.55 -10.48 20.13
C LEU A 355 -2.90 -9.16 20.60
N SER A 356 -1.93 -9.25 21.52
CA SER A 356 -1.17 -8.08 22.00
C SER A 356 -0.40 -7.38 20.85
N ILE A 357 0.15 -8.15 19.92
CA ILE A 357 0.82 -7.59 18.73
C ILE A 357 -0.17 -6.82 17.85
N GLU A 358 -1.31 -7.42 17.52
CA GLU A 358 -2.32 -6.79 16.68
C GLU A 358 -2.92 -5.54 17.34
N GLN A 359 -3.11 -5.56 18.66
CA GLN A 359 -3.55 -4.38 19.41
C GLN A 359 -2.53 -3.22 19.32
N ARG A 360 -1.21 -3.51 19.46
CA ARG A 360 -0.17 -2.49 19.30
C ARG A 360 -0.15 -1.90 17.89
N LYS A 361 -0.31 -2.72 16.86
CA LYS A 361 -0.40 -2.27 15.47
C LYS A 361 -1.63 -1.40 15.23
N LEU A 362 -2.78 -1.77 15.80
CA LEU A 362 -3.98 -0.95 15.73
C LEU A 362 -3.77 0.40 16.42
N GLN A 363 -3.11 0.42 17.59
CA GLN A 363 -2.80 1.66 18.30
C GLN A 363 -1.90 2.56 17.46
N ALA A 364 -0.83 2.03 16.84
CA ALA A 364 0.04 2.81 15.97
C ALA A 364 -0.72 3.43 14.77
N MET A 365 -1.73 2.72 14.23
CA MET A 365 -2.58 3.26 13.18
C MET A 365 -3.50 4.38 13.68
N ILE A 366 -4.02 4.25 14.90
CA ILE A 366 -4.79 5.31 15.56
C ILE A 366 -3.90 6.54 15.76
N ASP A 367 -2.70 6.34 16.31
CA ASP A 367 -1.75 7.44 16.56
C ASP A 367 -1.37 8.16 15.26
N TYR A 368 -1.20 7.43 14.14
CA TYR A 368 -1.02 8.02 12.82
C TYR A 368 -2.19 8.93 12.42
N CYS A 369 -3.43 8.54 12.74
CA CYS A 369 -4.61 9.36 12.44
C CYS A 369 -4.70 10.64 13.29
N PHE A 370 -4.00 10.70 14.41
CA PHE A 370 -4.07 11.84 15.34
C PHE A 370 -2.77 12.65 15.43
N THR A 371 -1.67 12.15 14.86
CA THR A 371 -0.40 12.85 14.96
C THR A 371 -0.45 14.24 14.33
N SER A 372 0.18 15.21 15.01
CA SER A 372 0.46 16.55 14.49
C SER A 372 1.77 16.60 13.69
N GLN A 373 2.59 15.55 13.79
CA GLN A 373 3.84 15.42 13.06
C GLN A 373 3.59 15.19 11.56
N CYS A 374 4.65 15.28 10.78
CA CYS A 374 4.60 14.93 9.35
C CYS A 374 4.15 13.47 9.17
N LEU A 375 3.02 13.25 8.49
CA LEU A 375 2.46 11.91 8.27
C LEU A 375 3.45 10.97 7.57
N ARG A 376 4.23 11.49 6.61
CA ARG A 376 5.24 10.70 5.91
C ARG A 376 6.39 10.32 6.85
N LYS A 377 6.91 11.25 7.65
CA LYS A 377 7.96 10.96 8.64
C LYS A 377 7.50 9.91 9.65
N TYR A 378 6.28 10.04 10.16
CA TYR A 378 5.69 9.05 11.08
C TYR A 378 5.66 7.65 10.45
N MET A 379 5.17 7.54 9.21
CA MET A 379 5.09 6.27 8.48
C MET A 379 6.47 5.66 8.26
N LEU A 380 7.45 6.45 7.83
CA LEU A 380 8.83 5.97 7.60
C LEU A 380 9.48 5.50 8.90
N ALA A 381 9.31 6.25 9.99
CA ALA A 381 9.80 5.87 11.32
C ALA A 381 9.18 4.56 11.82
N TYR A 382 7.88 4.33 11.56
CA TYR A 382 7.22 3.07 11.89
C TYR A 382 7.90 1.85 11.23
N PHE A 383 8.36 1.99 9.98
CA PHE A 383 9.14 0.95 9.29
C PHE A 383 10.62 0.96 9.63
N GLY A 384 11.08 1.81 10.56
CA GLY A 384 12.47 1.91 10.99
C GLY A 384 13.37 2.68 10.04
N GLN A 385 12.80 3.49 9.15
CA GLN A 385 13.53 4.41 8.29
C GLN A 385 13.58 5.80 8.90
N GLU A 386 14.75 6.21 9.32
CA GLU A 386 15.01 7.58 9.77
C GLU A 386 15.23 8.50 8.57
N VAL A 387 14.77 9.74 8.69
CA VAL A 387 14.92 10.78 7.66
C VAL A 387 15.44 12.07 8.32
N PRO A 388 16.31 12.84 7.64
CA PRO A 388 16.94 14.02 8.23
C PRO A 388 16.02 15.26 8.28
N TRP A 389 14.82 15.17 7.73
CA TRP A 389 13.87 16.28 7.64
C TRP A 389 12.65 16.07 8.56
N ASP A 390 12.11 17.17 9.09
CA ASP A 390 10.91 17.16 9.93
C ASP A 390 9.62 17.31 9.12
N LYS A 391 9.66 17.96 7.96
CA LYS A 391 8.52 18.24 7.10
C LYS A 391 8.77 17.75 5.68
N CYS A 392 7.86 16.95 5.13
CA CYS A 392 7.96 16.45 3.75
C CYS A 392 7.42 17.43 2.70
N HIS A 393 6.77 18.51 3.11
CA HIS A 393 6.10 19.49 2.24
C HIS A 393 5.08 18.90 1.26
N ASN A 394 4.64 17.66 1.47
CA ASN A 394 3.67 16.95 0.61
C ASN A 394 2.72 16.04 1.40
N CYS A 395 2.36 16.36 2.63
CA CYS A 395 1.27 15.69 3.34
C CYS A 395 0.34 16.71 3.98
N SER A 396 -0.87 16.29 4.36
CA SER A 396 -1.85 17.22 4.93
C SER A 396 -1.32 17.95 6.17
N SER A 397 -0.60 17.27 7.07
CA SER A 397 -0.02 17.92 8.25
C SER A 397 1.03 18.97 7.91
N CYS A 398 1.85 18.77 6.85
CA CYS A 398 2.86 19.74 6.44
C CYS A 398 2.29 20.92 5.65
N LEU A 399 1.21 20.69 4.87
CA LEU A 399 0.60 21.70 3.99
C LEU A 399 -0.51 22.50 4.67
N HIS A 400 -1.02 22.01 5.81
CA HIS A 400 -1.98 22.80 6.58
C HIS A 400 -1.26 24.02 7.16
N GLN A 401 -1.62 25.17 6.65
CA GLN A 401 -1.35 26.47 7.28
C GLN A 401 -2.36 26.72 8.42
N GLY A 402 -2.82 25.64 9.10
CA GLY A 402 -3.73 25.75 10.23
C GLY A 402 -3.11 26.62 11.30
N GLN A 403 -3.92 27.50 11.90
CA GLN A 403 -3.49 28.23 13.08
C GLN A 403 -3.03 27.21 14.12
N VAL A 404 -1.77 27.30 14.51
CA VAL A 404 -1.29 26.59 15.68
C VAL A 404 -2.12 27.10 16.85
N GLN A 405 -2.90 26.22 17.44
CA GLN A 405 -3.72 26.53 18.61
C GLN A 405 -2.93 26.12 19.86
N ASP A 406 -2.81 27.04 20.78
CA ASP A 406 -2.32 26.73 22.12
C ASP A 406 -3.41 25.92 22.86
N MET A 407 -3.15 24.64 23.09
CA MET A 407 -4.02 23.72 23.83
C MET A 407 -3.49 23.41 25.23
N THR A 408 -2.62 24.26 25.74
CA THR A 408 -1.98 24.05 27.05
C THR A 408 -3.01 24.01 28.19
N ALA A 409 -4.08 24.83 28.10
CA ALA A 409 -5.13 24.84 29.12
C ALA A 409 -5.95 23.53 29.13
N GLU A 410 -6.35 23.06 27.95
CA GLU A 410 -7.08 21.80 27.75
C GLU A 410 -6.21 20.59 28.17
N ALA A 411 -4.95 20.59 27.79
CA ALA A 411 -3.98 19.56 28.17
C ALA A 411 -3.81 19.50 29.68
N LYS A 412 -3.60 20.67 30.33
CA LYS A 412 -3.47 20.74 31.80
C LYS A 412 -4.73 20.23 32.50
N ALA A 413 -5.93 20.53 32.01
CA ALA A 413 -7.19 20.05 32.59
C ALA A 413 -7.26 18.51 32.49
N ILE A 414 -6.95 17.92 31.32
CA ILE A 414 -6.96 16.49 31.09
C ILE A 414 -5.88 15.79 31.91
N PHE A 415 -4.64 16.30 31.91
CA PHE A 415 -3.51 15.69 32.66
C PHE A 415 -3.76 15.72 34.17
N ARG A 416 -4.31 16.82 34.73
CA ARG A 416 -4.70 16.88 36.14
C ARG A 416 -5.83 15.94 36.47
N ALA A 417 -6.80 15.72 35.57
CA ALA A 417 -7.84 14.72 35.77
C ALA A 417 -7.27 13.29 35.84
N ILE A 418 -6.32 12.96 34.95
CA ILE A 418 -5.64 11.66 34.94
C ILE A 418 -4.87 11.48 36.25
N ARG A 419 -4.10 12.47 36.69
CA ARG A 419 -3.38 12.44 37.97
C ARG A 419 -4.33 12.34 39.16
N GLY A 420 -5.39 13.14 39.18
CA GLY A 420 -6.39 13.14 40.24
C GLY A 420 -7.21 11.85 40.37
N THR A 421 -7.14 10.99 39.38
CA THR A 421 -7.74 9.66 39.36
C THR A 421 -6.71 8.53 39.52
N ASP A 422 -5.49 8.83 39.98
CA ASP A 422 -4.38 7.89 40.15
C ASP A 422 -4.11 7.02 38.91
N GLU A 423 -4.30 7.59 37.70
CA GLU A 423 -4.09 6.91 36.41
C GLU A 423 -4.88 5.59 36.25
N ARG A 424 -6.07 5.49 36.88
CA ARG A 424 -6.86 4.25 36.89
C ARG A 424 -7.92 4.16 35.82
N PHE A 425 -8.11 5.23 35.01
CA PHE A 425 -9.22 5.29 34.08
C PHE A 425 -8.77 5.59 32.64
N GLY A 426 -9.62 5.16 31.71
CA GLY A 426 -9.46 5.42 30.31
C GLY A 426 -10.19 6.68 29.83
N THR A 427 -10.09 6.90 28.53
CA THR A 427 -10.57 8.10 27.80
C THR A 427 -12.01 8.49 28.16
N THR A 428 -12.92 7.52 28.31
CA THR A 428 -14.35 7.82 28.56
C THR A 428 -14.58 8.45 29.93
N MET A 429 -13.94 7.92 30.97
CA MET A 429 -14.10 8.44 32.32
C MET A 429 -13.42 9.80 32.48
N ILE A 430 -12.20 9.95 31.97
CA ILE A 430 -11.48 11.23 32.01
C ILE A 430 -12.26 12.30 31.24
N SER A 431 -12.79 11.97 30.04
CA SER A 431 -13.66 12.90 29.29
C SER A 431 -14.90 13.32 30.09
N ALA A 432 -15.56 12.38 30.77
CA ALA A 432 -16.75 12.67 31.59
C ALA A 432 -16.42 13.61 32.77
N ILE A 433 -15.30 13.40 33.46
CA ILE A 433 -14.84 14.25 34.56
C ILE A 433 -14.56 15.66 34.10
N VAL A 434 -13.73 15.85 33.10
CA VAL A 434 -13.34 17.21 32.61
C VAL A 434 -14.50 17.97 31.98
N ARG A 435 -15.53 17.26 31.52
CA ARG A 435 -16.78 17.87 31.02
C ARG A 435 -17.82 18.17 32.12
N GLY A 436 -17.61 17.67 33.32
CA GLY A 436 -18.54 17.86 34.43
C GLY A 436 -19.80 17.01 34.33
N GLU A 437 -19.70 15.80 33.75
CA GLU A 437 -20.83 14.87 33.65
C GLU A 437 -21.18 14.31 35.04
N ARG A 438 -22.39 14.57 35.49
CA ARG A 438 -22.86 14.09 36.79
C ARG A 438 -23.44 12.68 36.64
N ASN A 439 -22.64 11.65 36.88
CA ASN A 439 -23.10 10.27 37.00
C ASN A 439 -22.75 9.67 38.36
N ASP A 440 -23.46 8.62 38.75
CA ASP A 440 -23.29 7.98 40.08
C ASP A 440 -21.88 7.46 40.34
N ARG A 441 -21.16 7.03 39.29
CA ARG A 441 -19.80 6.51 39.41
C ARG A 441 -18.80 7.62 39.76
N ILE A 442 -18.92 8.79 39.14
CA ILE A 442 -18.09 9.96 39.43
C ILE A 442 -18.36 10.46 40.84
N ARG A 443 -19.65 10.57 41.21
CA ARG A 443 -20.06 11.07 42.52
C ARG A 443 -19.63 10.14 43.64
N ARG A 444 -19.85 8.83 43.52
CA ARG A 444 -19.44 7.85 44.54
C ARG A 444 -17.93 7.80 44.76
N ALA A 445 -17.16 8.09 43.74
CA ALA A 445 -15.70 8.14 43.80
C ALA A 445 -15.15 9.51 44.23
N GLY A 446 -16.00 10.54 44.41
CA GLY A 446 -15.59 11.88 44.79
C GLY A 446 -14.86 12.68 43.71
N TYR A 447 -14.94 12.24 42.44
CA TYR A 447 -14.24 12.93 41.36
C TYR A 447 -14.91 14.22 40.87
N ASP A 448 -16.15 14.46 41.32
CA ASP A 448 -16.84 15.75 41.16
C ASP A 448 -16.27 16.86 42.04
N ALA A 449 -15.45 16.50 43.04
CA ALA A 449 -14.71 17.46 43.86
C ALA A 449 -13.33 17.85 43.26
N LEU A 450 -12.89 17.24 42.17
CA LEU A 450 -11.63 17.60 41.53
C LEU A 450 -11.68 19.01 40.99
N PRO A 451 -10.61 19.84 41.14
CA PRO A 451 -10.57 21.23 40.62
C PRO A 451 -10.80 21.34 39.12
N VAL A 452 -10.60 20.26 38.36
CA VAL A 452 -10.77 20.18 36.91
C VAL A 452 -12.13 19.63 36.48
N PHE A 453 -13.02 19.35 37.43
CA PHE A 453 -14.37 18.89 37.12
C PHE A 453 -15.15 19.97 36.37
N GLY A 454 -15.57 19.66 35.15
CA GLY A 454 -16.29 20.62 34.30
C GLY A 454 -15.40 21.68 33.60
N ALA A 455 -14.07 21.60 33.73
CA ALA A 455 -13.16 22.58 33.12
C ALA A 455 -13.27 22.65 31.58
N LEU A 456 -13.74 21.58 30.93
CA LEU A 456 -13.97 21.48 29.48
C LEU A 456 -15.45 21.26 29.14
N SER A 457 -16.36 21.83 29.92
CA SER A 457 -17.82 21.69 29.73
C SER A 457 -18.33 22.27 28.39
N SER A 458 -17.62 23.21 27.78
CA SER A 458 -17.93 23.78 26.47
C SER A 458 -17.66 22.83 25.31
N TYR A 459 -16.87 21.78 25.52
CA TYR A 459 -16.53 20.81 24.48
C TYR A 459 -17.48 19.60 24.52
N SER A 460 -17.77 19.02 23.34
CA SER A 460 -18.49 17.75 23.25
C SER A 460 -17.63 16.57 23.76
N ALA A 461 -18.26 15.46 24.11
CA ALA A 461 -17.53 14.26 24.52
C ALA A 461 -16.58 13.74 23.41
N GLN A 462 -16.96 13.93 22.15
CA GLN A 462 -16.16 13.50 21.02
C GLN A 462 -14.93 14.38 20.82
N GLU A 463 -15.05 15.68 21.02
CA GLU A 463 -13.91 16.61 20.96
C GLU A 463 -12.90 16.31 22.07
N VAL A 464 -13.34 16.15 23.31
CA VAL A 464 -12.44 15.82 24.42
C VAL A 464 -11.74 14.47 24.22
N LYS A 465 -12.48 13.46 23.74
CA LYS A 465 -11.88 12.17 23.39
C LYS A 465 -10.85 12.30 22.26
N GLY A 466 -11.13 13.17 21.29
CA GLY A 466 -10.20 13.51 20.21
C GLY A 466 -8.91 14.15 20.73
N MET A 467 -9.01 15.11 21.64
CA MET A 467 -7.85 15.75 22.30
C MET A 467 -7.01 14.73 23.06
N ILE A 468 -7.65 13.83 23.84
CA ILE A 468 -6.94 12.77 24.58
C ILE A 468 -6.16 11.87 23.61
N GLN A 469 -6.78 11.43 22.49
CA GLN A 469 -6.10 10.61 21.49
C GLN A 469 -4.94 11.36 20.82
N GLN A 470 -5.11 12.64 20.59
CA GLN A 470 -4.04 13.51 20.06
C GLN A 470 -2.86 13.59 21.03
N PHE A 471 -3.11 13.75 22.32
CA PHE A 471 -2.06 13.76 23.35
C PHE A 471 -1.38 12.38 23.51
N VAL A 472 -2.09 11.28 23.28
CA VAL A 472 -1.48 9.95 23.18
C VAL A 472 -0.56 9.87 21.95
N ALA A 473 -1.05 10.31 20.78
CA ALA A 473 -0.28 10.29 19.54
C ALA A 473 0.96 11.22 19.56
N SER A 474 0.88 12.32 20.32
CA SER A 474 1.99 13.26 20.53
C SER A 474 2.94 12.86 21.66
N GLY A 475 2.68 11.71 22.33
CA GLY A 475 3.56 11.18 23.36
C GLY A 475 3.45 11.84 24.76
N TYR A 476 2.47 12.69 24.98
CA TYR A 476 2.19 13.24 26.31
C TYR A 476 1.52 12.21 27.23
N LEU A 477 0.72 11.34 26.66
CA LEU A 477 0.00 10.29 27.38
C LEU A 477 0.36 8.92 26.81
N HIS A 478 0.31 7.91 27.66
CA HIS A 478 0.33 6.51 27.27
C HIS A 478 -1.02 5.88 27.53
N GLN A 479 -1.54 5.11 26.59
CA GLN A 479 -2.77 4.32 26.77
C GLN A 479 -2.42 2.84 26.84
N SER A 480 -2.78 2.20 27.96
CA SER A 480 -2.52 0.76 28.13
C SER A 480 -3.34 -0.09 27.15
N MET A 481 -2.84 -1.29 26.86
CA MET A 481 -3.54 -2.29 26.06
C MET A 481 -4.53 -3.08 26.90
N GLY A 482 -5.57 -3.63 26.26
CA GLY A 482 -6.53 -4.54 26.87
C GLY A 482 -7.99 -4.10 26.75
N LYS A 483 -8.88 -4.88 27.40
CA LYS A 483 -10.34 -4.65 27.37
C LYS A 483 -10.74 -3.31 27.99
N TYR A 484 -10.00 -2.85 28.99
CA TYR A 484 -10.23 -1.60 29.71
C TYR A 484 -8.96 -0.76 29.71
N PRO A 485 -8.66 -0.04 28.59
CA PRO A 485 -7.45 0.78 28.49
C PRO A 485 -7.47 1.89 29.55
N ILE A 486 -6.37 2.10 30.24
CA ILE A 486 -6.15 3.21 31.15
C ILE A 486 -5.15 4.20 30.57
N LEU A 487 -5.23 5.44 31.02
CA LEU A 487 -4.35 6.52 30.61
C LEU A 487 -3.32 6.79 31.70
N SER A 488 -2.05 6.95 31.31
CA SER A 488 -0.97 7.37 32.20
C SER A 488 -0.19 8.55 31.61
N LEU A 489 0.38 9.38 32.48
CA LEU A 489 1.18 10.54 32.10
C LEU A 489 2.57 10.10 31.66
N GLN A 490 3.13 10.82 30.68
CA GLN A 490 4.51 10.67 30.23
C GLN A 490 5.34 11.91 30.63
N ALA A 491 6.66 11.85 30.50
CA ALA A 491 7.56 12.94 30.91
C ALA A 491 7.16 14.31 30.33
N GLY A 492 6.74 14.37 29.06
CA GLY A 492 6.29 15.62 28.43
C GLY A 492 5.04 16.21 29.08
N ALA A 493 4.11 15.38 29.60
CA ALA A 493 2.94 15.87 30.32
C ALA A 493 3.31 16.46 31.68
N GLU A 494 4.34 15.91 32.35
CA GLU A 494 4.86 16.44 33.60
C GLU A 494 5.45 17.84 33.42
N GLU A 495 6.21 18.07 32.34
CA GLU A 495 6.77 19.37 31.99
C GLU A 495 5.67 20.42 31.72
N VAL A 496 4.59 20.01 31.03
CA VAL A 496 3.43 20.88 30.78
C VAL A 496 2.71 21.22 32.08
N LEU A 497 2.53 20.24 32.97
CA LEU A 497 1.92 20.49 34.28
C LEU A 497 2.76 21.40 35.16
N ALA A 498 4.08 21.28 35.10
CA ALA A 498 5.03 22.14 35.79
C ALA A 498 5.08 23.57 35.18
N GLY A 499 4.57 23.76 33.99
CA GLY A 499 4.60 25.06 33.29
C GLY A 499 5.87 25.32 32.49
N HIS A 500 6.73 24.31 32.32
CA HIS A 500 7.98 24.42 31.58
C HIS A 500 7.81 24.22 30.07
N SER A 501 6.67 23.67 29.64
CA SER A 501 6.35 23.42 28.23
C SER A 501 4.91 23.80 27.92
N GLN A 502 4.66 24.16 26.65
CA GLN A 502 3.34 24.44 26.11
C GLN A 502 2.95 23.34 25.12
N VAL A 503 1.64 23.07 25.00
CA VAL A 503 1.08 22.14 24.02
C VAL A 503 0.55 22.95 22.86
N GLN A 504 1.26 22.92 21.74
CA GLN A 504 0.84 23.54 20.50
C GLN A 504 0.38 22.47 19.52
N GLU A 505 -0.86 22.56 19.09
CA GLU A 505 -1.46 21.59 18.17
C GLU A 505 -2.03 22.30 16.94
N ILE A 506 -1.98 21.63 15.81
CA ILE A 506 -2.57 22.15 14.58
C ILE A 506 -4.07 21.87 14.63
N LYS A 507 -4.91 22.90 14.61
CA LYS A 507 -6.34 22.76 14.43
C LYS A 507 -6.60 22.17 13.05
N GLN A 508 -6.95 20.89 13.00
CA GLN A 508 -7.35 20.25 11.75
C GLN A 508 -8.77 20.70 11.41
N GLU A 509 -8.91 21.60 10.45
CA GLU A 509 -10.20 21.87 9.83
C GLU A 509 -10.69 20.63 9.08
N VAL A 510 -12.00 20.42 9.09
CA VAL A 510 -12.65 19.40 8.24
C VAL A 510 -12.20 19.64 6.80
N ALA A 511 -11.46 18.72 6.25
CA ALA A 511 -10.98 18.83 4.88
C ALA A 511 -12.19 18.88 3.96
N GLN A 512 -12.49 20.04 3.41
CA GLN A 512 -13.42 20.15 2.28
C GLN A 512 -12.73 19.56 1.05
N PRO A 513 -13.47 18.84 0.15
CA PRO A 513 -12.92 18.42 -1.12
C PRO A 513 -12.32 19.65 -1.80
N ARG A 514 -11.02 19.66 -2.01
CA ARG A 514 -10.37 20.76 -2.70
C ARG A 514 -10.87 20.79 -4.13
N ALA A 515 -11.76 21.72 -4.44
CA ALA A 515 -11.94 22.15 -5.81
C ALA A 515 -10.55 22.49 -6.36
N LYS A 516 -10.17 21.85 -7.49
CA LYS A 516 -8.90 21.98 -8.22
C LYS A 516 -7.90 22.92 -7.52
N ARG A 517 -6.98 22.37 -6.72
CA ARG A 517 -5.72 23.06 -6.49
C ARG A 517 -5.04 23.10 -7.86
N THR A 518 -5.10 24.24 -8.49
CA THR A 518 -3.99 24.68 -9.32
C THR A 518 -2.77 24.53 -8.43
N SER A 519 -2.00 23.48 -8.68
CA SER A 519 -0.73 23.27 -8.00
C SER A 519 0.12 24.50 -8.31
N ASP A 520 0.30 25.35 -7.34
CA ASP A 520 1.37 26.34 -7.29
C ASP A 520 2.70 25.59 -7.00
N HIS A 521 2.92 24.52 -7.70
CA HIS A 521 4.23 24.10 -8.13
C HIS A 521 4.36 24.67 -9.54
N SER A 522 4.96 25.84 -9.58
CA SER A 522 5.56 26.39 -10.78
C SER A 522 6.19 25.25 -11.59
N ARG A 523 5.48 24.83 -12.61
CA ARG A 523 5.87 24.29 -13.91
C ARG A 523 4.83 23.28 -14.37
N ILE A 524 4.20 23.75 -15.40
CA ILE A 524 3.22 23.18 -16.30
C ILE A 524 1.78 23.49 -15.84
N SER A 525 1.38 24.74 -15.97
CA SER A 525 0.04 25.04 -16.43
C SER A 525 -0.05 24.40 -17.82
N MET A 526 -0.65 23.21 -17.91
CA MET A 526 -1.01 22.68 -19.22
C MET A 526 -1.98 23.69 -19.83
N GLU A 527 -1.54 24.38 -20.85
CA GLU A 527 -2.43 25.16 -21.69
C GLU A 527 -3.57 24.24 -22.18
N THR A 528 -4.74 24.80 -22.40
CA THR A 528 -5.95 24.04 -22.78
C THR A 528 -5.68 23.10 -23.97
N SER A 529 -4.75 23.46 -24.86
CA SER A 529 -4.28 22.68 -26.00
C SER A 529 -3.54 21.40 -25.60
N THR A 530 -2.71 21.43 -24.55
CA THR A 530 -1.96 20.25 -24.10
C THR A 530 -2.87 19.22 -23.44
N ASN A 531 -3.94 19.68 -22.79
CA ASN A 531 -4.93 18.79 -22.17
C ASN A 531 -5.76 18.04 -23.25
N SER A 532 -6.12 18.71 -24.35
CA SER A 532 -6.89 18.09 -25.43
C SER A 532 -6.05 17.11 -26.26
N LEU A 533 -4.75 17.36 -26.47
CA LEU A 533 -3.83 16.41 -27.12
C LEU A 533 -3.61 15.17 -26.22
N PHE A 534 -3.44 15.36 -24.92
CA PHE A 534 -3.35 14.23 -23.99
C PHE A 534 -4.56 13.30 -24.10
N GLU A 535 -5.78 13.85 -24.13
CA GLU A 535 -7.00 13.04 -24.29
C GLU A 535 -7.06 12.33 -25.65
N ALA A 536 -6.63 12.96 -26.74
CA ALA A 536 -6.53 12.31 -28.04
C ALA A 536 -5.56 11.12 -28.01
N LEU A 537 -4.38 11.28 -27.41
CA LEU A 537 -3.39 10.22 -27.23
C LEU A 537 -3.93 9.11 -26.30
N ARG A 538 -4.67 9.44 -25.24
CA ARG A 538 -5.30 8.49 -24.31
C ARG A 538 -6.34 7.63 -25.05
N LEU A 539 -7.18 8.23 -25.87
CA LEU A 539 -8.17 7.52 -26.69
C LEU A 539 -7.50 6.60 -27.72
N HIS A 540 -6.43 7.08 -28.38
CA HIS A 540 -5.66 6.27 -29.32
C HIS A 540 -5.03 5.06 -28.63
N ARG A 541 -4.38 5.27 -27.47
CA ARG A 541 -3.86 4.19 -26.62
C ARG A 541 -4.93 3.15 -26.29
N LYS A 542 -6.14 3.60 -25.89
CA LYS A 542 -7.26 2.71 -25.57
C LYS A 542 -7.67 1.86 -26.77
N ARG A 543 -7.72 2.41 -27.98
CA ARG A 543 -8.03 1.65 -29.21
C ARG A 543 -6.99 0.56 -29.48
N ILE A 544 -5.70 0.89 -29.37
CA ILE A 544 -4.60 -0.07 -29.55
C ILE A 544 -4.69 -1.18 -28.49
N ALA A 545 -4.88 -0.82 -27.23
CA ALA A 545 -4.98 -1.75 -26.12
C ALA A 545 -6.12 -2.76 -26.30
N LEU A 546 -7.31 -2.29 -26.71
CA LEU A 546 -8.47 -3.14 -27.02
C LEU A 546 -8.18 -4.09 -28.17
N ALA A 547 -7.59 -3.60 -29.27
CA ALA A 547 -7.24 -4.43 -30.43
C ALA A 547 -6.23 -5.52 -30.08
N GLN A 548 -5.30 -5.26 -29.17
CA GLN A 548 -4.26 -6.20 -28.75
C GLN A 548 -4.66 -7.03 -27.50
N LYS A 549 -5.84 -6.78 -26.93
CA LYS A 549 -6.32 -7.42 -25.69
C LYS A 549 -5.33 -7.28 -24.54
N VAL A 550 -4.75 -6.09 -24.38
CA VAL A 550 -3.84 -5.75 -23.28
C VAL A 550 -4.35 -4.51 -22.54
N PRO A 551 -4.06 -4.36 -21.26
CA PRO A 551 -4.37 -3.13 -20.52
C PRO A 551 -3.70 -1.89 -21.13
N PRO A 552 -4.38 -0.73 -21.17
CA PRO A 552 -3.87 0.49 -21.81
C PRO A 552 -2.50 0.97 -21.29
N TYR A 553 -2.25 0.85 -19.99
CA TYR A 553 -0.97 1.25 -19.38
C TYR A 553 0.24 0.40 -19.82
N LEU A 554 0.02 -0.78 -20.38
CA LEU A 554 1.09 -1.59 -20.98
C LEU A 554 1.55 -1.07 -22.35
N VAL A 555 0.70 -0.37 -23.09
CA VAL A 555 1.08 0.33 -24.32
C VAL A 555 2.00 1.49 -23.94
N PHE A 556 1.47 2.51 -23.29
CA PHE A 556 2.21 3.61 -22.66
C PHE A 556 1.57 4.01 -21.34
N THR A 557 2.38 4.44 -20.37
CA THR A 557 1.90 5.00 -19.11
C THR A 557 1.33 6.41 -19.33
N ASP A 558 0.52 6.91 -18.40
CA ASP A 558 0.00 8.29 -18.48
C ASP A 558 1.14 9.31 -18.47
N THR A 559 2.23 9.05 -17.74
CA THR A 559 3.43 9.89 -17.72
C THR A 559 4.02 10.05 -19.12
N VAL A 560 4.15 8.97 -19.89
CA VAL A 560 4.63 9.02 -21.26
C VAL A 560 3.69 9.82 -22.16
N LEU A 561 2.37 9.67 -22.00
CA LEU A 561 1.40 10.46 -22.77
C LEU A 561 1.43 11.95 -22.42
N ILE A 562 1.66 12.30 -21.16
CA ILE A 562 1.84 13.68 -20.71
C ILE A 562 3.10 14.28 -21.35
N ASP A 563 4.22 13.55 -21.30
CA ASP A 563 5.48 13.99 -21.92
C ASP A 563 5.35 14.13 -23.44
N LEU A 564 4.65 13.20 -24.11
CA LEU A 564 4.34 13.28 -25.54
C LEU A 564 3.48 14.50 -25.89
N ALA A 565 2.46 14.79 -25.06
CA ALA A 565 1.60 15.94 -25.28
C ALA A 565 2.32 17.29 -25.06
N ALA A 566 3.30 17.30 -24.14
CA ALA A 566 4.11 18.49 -23.84
C ALA A 566 5.21 18.72 -24.88
N LEU A 567 5.93 17.64 -25.27
CA LEU A 567 7.09 17.71 -26.18
C LEU A 567 6.69 17.75 -27.67
N LYS A 568 5.51 17.20 -28.02
CA LYS A 568 4.97 17.12 -29.38
C LYS A 568 6.03 16.65 -30.41
N PRO A 569 6.62 15.45 -30.23
CA PRO A 569 7.67 14.96 -31.13
C PRO A 569 7.17 14.88 -32.56
N LYS A 570 8.02 15.30 -33.53
CA LYS A 570 7.70 15.28 -34.97
C LYS A 570 8.32 14.10 -35.70
N THR A 571 9.37 13.51 -35.13
CA THR A 571 10.08 12.38 -35.72
C THR A 571 10.16 11.20 -34.76
N LEU A 572 10.44 10.00 -35.30
CA LEU A 572 10.70 8.82 -34.45
C LEU A 572 11.93 9.01 -33.54
N ALA A 573 12.90 9.80 -34.00
CA ALA A 573 14.08 10.13 -33.19
C ALA A 573 13.72 11.00 -31.98
N ASP A 574 12.87 12.03 -32.17
CA ASP A 574 12.36 12.85 -31.06
C ASP A 574 11.50 12.03 -30.12
N PHE A 575 10.67 11.14 -30.69
CA PHE A 575 9.81 10.24 -29.88
C PHE A 575 10.64 9.29 -29.02
N ALA A 576 11.78 8.79 -29.51
CA ALA A 576 12.70 7.94 -28.76
C ALA A 576 13.31 8.64 -27.53
N ASN A 577 13.42 9.96 -27.56
CA ASN A 577 13.97 10.74 -26.45
C ASN A 577 12.97 10.92 -25.28
N VAL A 578 11.70 10.54 -25.47
CA VAL A 578 10.68 10.63 -24.41
C VAL A 578 10.92 9.55 -23.37
N LYS A 579 11.05 9.96 -22.13
CA LYS A 579 11.33 9.05 -21.01
C LYS A 579 10.24 7.96 -20.88
N GLY A 580 10.66 6.69 -20.91
CA GLY A 580 9.74 5.54 -20.82
C GLY A 580 9.30 4.98 -22.18
N VAL A 581 9.87 5.48 -23.28
CA VAL A 581 9.73 4.92 -24.63
C VAL A 581 10.97 4.09 -24.93
N GLY A 582 10.89 2.77 -24.74
CA GLY A 582 11.94 1.84 -25.15
C GLY A 582 11.83 1.49 -26.63
N GLU A 583 12.92 1.00 -27.24
CA GLU A 583 13.04 0.69 -28.66
C GLU A 583 11.92 -0.23 -29.19
N ALA A 584 11.54 -1.26 -28.44
CA ALA A 584 10.46 -2.17 -28.78
C ALA A 584 9.09 -1.46 -28.90
N LYS A 585 8.79 -0.53 -27.97
CA LYS A 585 7.55 0.25 -28.00
C LYS A 585 7.58 1.32 -29.07
N LEU A 586 8.72 1.94 -29.29
CA LEU A 586 8.94 2.90 -30.38
C LEU A 586 8.65 2.24 -31.73
N LYS A 587 9.26 1.09 -32.00
CA LYS A 587 9.06 0.32 -33.25
C LYS A 587 7.60 -0.12 -33.41
N LYS A 588 6.94 -0.50 -32.33
CA LYS A 588 5.57 -1.05 -32.36
C LYS A 588 4.50 0.03 -32.46
N TYR A 589 4.67 1.16 -31.78
CA TYR A 589 3.62 2.16 -31.57
C TYR A 589 4.00 3.57 -32.06
N GLY A 590 5.29 3.90 -32.17
CA GLY A 590 5.78 5.26 -32.41
C GLY A 590 5.12 5.95 -33.61
N THR A 591 5.07 5.30 -34.77
CA THR A 591 4.47 5.86 -35.97
C THR A 591 2.99 6.21 -35.81
N SER A 592 2.22 5.35 -35.11
CA SER A 592 0.79 5.58 -34.93
C SER A 592 0.48 6.73 -33.96
N PHE A 593 1.33 6.92 -32.93
CA PHE A 593 1.19 8.04 -31.99
C PHE A 593 1.66 9.36 -32.60
N LEU A 594 2.72 9.35 -33.42
CA LEU A 594 3.15 10.52 -34.20
C LEU A 594 2.06 11.01 -35.16
N ALA A 595 1.34 10.10 -35.80
CA ALA A 595 0.22 10.47 -36.68
C ALA A 595 -0.90 11.22 -35.90
N VAL A 596 -1.20 10.81 -34.66
CA VAL A 596 -2.18 11.51 -33.82
C VAL A 596 -1.68 12.91 -33.43
N ILE A 597 -0.41 13.05 -33.08
CA ILE A 597 0.19 14.35 -32.75
C ILE A 597 0.15 15.29 -33.96
N ALA A 598 0.57 14.81 -35.13
CA ALA A 598 0.57 15.59 -36.36
C ALA A 598 -0.85 16.02 -36.80
N GLN A 599 -1.83 15.11 -36.69
CA GLN A 599 -3.24 15.44 -36.97
C GLN A 599 -3.75 16.53 -36.03
N TYR A 600 -3.45 16.43 -34.75
CA TYR A 600 -3.87 17.43 -33.77
C TYR A 600 -3.25 18.80 -34.00
N GLU A 601 -1.96 18.88 -34.41
CA GLU A 601 -1.31 20.16 -34.76
C GLU A 601 -1.96 20.78 -35.99
N ASN A 602 -2.23 19.99 -37.04
CA ASN A 602 -2.88 20.48 -38.28
C ASN A 602 -4.31 21.00 -38.01
N ASP A 603 -5.07 20.33 -37.15
CA ASP A 603 -6.43 20.75 -36.74
C ASP A 603 -6.39 22.03 -35.92
N SER A 604 -5.33 22.24 -35.12
CA SER A 604 -5.14 23.45 -34.30
C SER A 604 -4.67 24.67 -35.09
N ASP A 605 -3.95 24.47 -36.20
CA ASP A 605 -3.50 25.54 -37.08
C ASP A 605 -4.61 26.01 -38.09
N SER A 606 -5.72 25.26 -38.13
CA SER A 606 -6.86 25.56 -39.03
C SER A 606 -8.01 26.32 -38.32
N VAL A 607 -7.90 26.65 -37.06
CA VAL A 607 -8.84 27.43 -36.25
C VAL A 607 -8.20 28.76 -35.83
#